data_f1cb07a219b757fd89f0555062da7b0c
#
_entry.id   f1cb07a219b757fd89f0555062da7b0c
#
_cell.length_a   1.000
_cell.length_b   1.000
_cell.length_c   1.000
_cell.angle_alpha   90.00
_cell.angle_beta   90.00
_cell.angle_gamma   90.00
#
_symmetry.space_group_name_H-M   'P 1'
#
loop_
_entity.id
_entity.type
_entity.pdbx_description
1 polymer ?
#
loop_
_entity_poly.entity_id
_entity_poly.type
_entity_poly.pdbx_seq_one_letter_code
_entity_poly.pdbx_strand_id
1 'polypeptide(L)'
;MSVSPLVLDRFDRHILDIVQQEGRISNQELADRIGLSPSPCLRRVRALEEHGLILHYRAEVDSRQLGYQLMALLHISMDQHTPERFDNFERHIREIPLSLIHI
;
A
#
# COMPACT_ATOMS: atom_id res chain seq x y z
N MET A 1 -16.31 -13.41 -16.92
CA MET A 1 -16.97 -12.13 -17.18
C MET A 1 -16.00 -11.22 -17.90
N SER A 2 -16.30 -10.88 -19.13
CA SER A 2 -15.43 -10.00 -19.88
C SER A 2 -15.73 -8.55 -19.50
N VAL A 3 -14.78 -7.92 -18.84
CA VAL A 3 -14.85 -6.48 -18.60
C VAL A 3 -14.33 -5.80 -19.87
N SER A 4 -15.08 -4.83 -20.39
CA SER A 4 -14.62 -4.05 -21.52
C SER A 4 -13.28 -3.40 -21.19
N PRO A 5 -12.29 -3.45 -22.08
CA PRO A 5 -11.01 -2.83 -21.81
C PRO A 5 -11.20 -1.32 -21.58
N LEU A 6 -10.61 -0.81 -20.53
CA LEU A 6 -10.62 0.60 -20.23
C LEU A 6 -9.67 1.31 -21.19
N VAL A 7 -10.20 2.27 -21.94
CA VAL A 7 -9.35 3.09 -22.82
C VAL A 7 -8.80 4.25 -21.99
N LEU A 8 -7.49 4.25 -21.84
CA LEU A 8 -6.80 5.27 -21.04
C LEU A 8 -6.56 6.52 -21.88
N ASP A 9 -7.01 7.66 -21.36
CA ASP A 9 -6.66 8.94 -21.94
C ASP A 9 -5.49 9.58 -21.16
N ARG A 10 -5.12 10.80 -21.55
CA ARG A 10 -3.98 11.49 -20.91
C ARG A 10 -4.22 11.79 -19.42
N PHE A 11 -5.48 12.02 -19.04
CA PHE A 11 -5.82 12.28 -17.63
C PHE A 11 -5.65 11.02 -16.80
N ASP A 12 -6.10 9.89 -17.31
CA ASP A 12 -5.95 8.60 -16.62
C ASP A 12 -4.47 8.25 -16.43
N ARG A 13 -3.66 8.46 -17.45
CA ARG A 13 -2.22 8.21 -17.37
C ARG A 13 -1.55 9.12 -16.34
N HIS A 14 -1.95 10.39 -16.32
CA HIS A 14 -1.41 11.35 -15.36
C HIS A 14 -1.78 10.97 -13.93
N ILE A 15 -3.03 10.53 -13.72
CA ILE A 15 -3.47 10.01 -12.43
C ILE A 15 -2.60 8.84 -11.99
N LEU A 16 -2.39 7.87 -12.86
CA LEU A 16 -1.58 6.69 -12.56
C LEU A 16 -0.14 7.06 -12.21
N ASP A 17 0.44 8.00 -12.94
CA ASP A 17 1.80 8.48 -12.64
C ASP A 17 1.90 9.09 -11.26
N ILE A 18 0.94 9.93 -10.89
CA ILE A 18 0.95 10.63 -9.61
C ILE A 18 0.70 9.65 -8.44
N VAL A 19 -0.30 8.79 -8.54
CA VAL A 19 -0.65 7.90 -7.43
C VAL A 19 0.40 6.83 -7.18
N GLN A 20 1.19 6.47 -8.18
CA GLN A 20 2.30 5.55 -7.98
C GLN A 20 3.40 6.16 -7.11
N GLN A 21 3.58 7.46 -7.17
CA GLN A 21 4.58 8.17 -6.39
C GLN A 21 4.03 8.70 -5.07
N GLU A 22 2.76 9.08 -5.05
CA GLU A 22 2.11 9.70 -3.90
C GLU A 22 0.76 9.05 -3.63
N GLY A 23 0.79 7.83 -3.13
CA GLY A 23 -0.42 7.04 -2.88
C GLY A 23 -1.39 7.65 -1.86
N ARG A 24 -0.92 8.59 -1.03
CA ARG A 24 -1.76 9.25 -0.04
C ARG A 24 -2.30 10.61 -0.51
N ILE A 25 -2.07 10.96 -1.75
CA ILE A 25 -2.56 12.24 -2.29
C ILE A 25 -4.08 12.31 -2.17
N SER A 26 -4.61 13.47 -1.76
CA SER A 26 -6.05 13.68 -1.71
C SER A 26 -6.62 13.83 -3.12
N ASN A 27 -7.91 13.54 -3.26
CA ASN A 27 -8.57 13.71 -4.55
C ASN A 27 -8.54 15.18 -5.02
N GLN A 28 -8.68 16.11 -4.10
CA GLN A 28 -8.63 17.53 -4.41
C GLN A 28 -7.26 17.95 -4.96
N GLU A 29 -6.20 17.53 -4.31
CA GLU A 29 -4.85 17.84 -4.78
C GLU A 29 -4.54 17.14 -6.11
N LEU A 30 -4.97 15.91 -6.26
CA LEU A 30 -4.83 15.19 -7.52
C LEU A 30 -5.54 15.91 -8.66
N ALA A 31 -6.79 16.32 -8.43
CA ALA A 31 -7.57 17.05 -9.42
C ALA A 31 -6.88 18.34 -9.84
N ASP A 32 -6.35 19.08 -8.86
CA ASP A 32 -5.61 20.33 -9.14
C ASP A 32 -4.41 20.08 -10.03
N ARG A 33 -3.65 19.03 -9.77
CA ARG A 33 -2.45 18.72 -10.54
C ARG A 33 -2.74 18.30 -11.98
N ILE A 34 -3.86 17.62 -12.22
CA ILE A 34 -4.20 17.15 -13.56
C ILE A 34 -5.11 18.09 -14.31
N GLY A 35 -5.57 19.18 -13.67
CA GLY A 35 -6.41 20.17 -14.31
C GLY A 35 -7.86 19.79 -14.44
N LEU A 36 -8.39 19.02 -13.49
CA LEU A 36 -9.80 18.64 -13.41
C LEU A 36 -10.43 19.13 -12.13
N SER A 37 -11.75 19.27 -12.14
CA SER A 37 -12.49 19.47 -10.90
C SER A 37 -12.54 18.16 -10.09
N PRO A 38 -12.78 18.22 -8.76
CA PRO A 38 -12.71 17.03 -7.92
C PRO A 38 -13.66 15.90 -8.31
N SER A 39 -14.89 16.21 -8.74
CA SER A 39 -15.87 15.16 -9.07
C SER A 39 -15.47 14.31 -10.27
N PRO A 40 -15.13 14.89 -11.44
CA PRO A 40 -14.65 14.07 -12.55
C PRO A 40 -13.34 13.36 -12.25
N CYS A 41 -12.46 13.96 -11.45
CA CYS A 41 -11.23 13.31 -11.01
C CYS A 41 -11.54 12.04 -10.22
N LEU A 42 -12.42 12.13 -9.22
CA LEU A 42 -12.81 10.99 -8.40
C LEU A 42 -13.44 9.87 -9.24
N ARG A 43 -14.26 10.24 -10.20
CA ARG A 43 -14.91 9.29 -11.10
C ARG A 43 -13.88 8.49 -11.89
N ARG A 44 -12.83 9.16 -12.37
CA ARG A 44 -11.74 8.51 -13.09
C ARG A 44 -10.94 7.58 -12.20
N VAL A 45 -10.61 8.03 -11.00
CA VAL A 45 -9.89 7.20 -10.02
C VAL A 45 -10.69 5.92 -9.71
N ARG A 46 -11.99 6.06 -9.45
CA ARG A 46 -12.85 4.91 -9.18
C ARG A 46 -12.92 3.94 -10.36
N ALA A 47 -12.99 4.46 -11.59
CA ALA A 47 -12.98 3.62 -12.77
C ALA A 47 -11.68 2.83 -12.89
N LEU A 48 -10.54 3.45 -12.60
CA LEU A 48 -9.25 2.78 -12.62
C LEU A 48 -9.16 1.69 -11.54
N GLU A 49 -9.73 1.94 -10.38
CA GLU A 49 -9.81 0.95 -9.30
C GLU A 49 -10.72 -0.23 -9.68
N GLU A 50 -11.90 0.08 -10.20
CA GLU A 50 -12.89 -0.94 -10.59
C GLU A 50 -12.40 -1.84 -11.72
N HIS A 51 -11.63 -1.28 -12.66
CA HIS A 51 -11.06 -2.05 -13.77
C HIS A 51 -9.78 -2.79 -13.38
N GLY A 52 -9.33 -2.64 -12.14
CA GLY A 52 -8.19 -3.37 -11.63
C GLY A 52 -6.83 -2.84 -12.07
N LEU A 53 -6.78 -1.63 -12.64
CA LEU A 53 -5.50 -0.98 -12.96
C LEU A 53 -4.83 -0.46 -11.70
N ILE A 54 -5.60 0.08 -10.78
CA ILE A 54 -5.12 0.38 -9.43
C ILE A 54 -5.54 -0.79 -8.56
N LEU A 55 -4.59 -1.64 -8.20
CA LEU A 55 -4.86 -2.85 -7.43
C LEU A 55 -5.12 -2.54 -5.96
N HIS A 56 -4.30 -1.69 -5.40
CA HIS A 56 -4.39 -1.30 -4.00
C HIS A 56 -3.43 -0.13 -3.76
N TYR A 57 -3.60 0.49 -2.61
CA TYR A 57 -2.67 1.51 -2.11
C TYR A 57 -1.91 0.91 -0.94
N ARG A 58 -0.60 0.98 -0.98
CA ARG A 58 0.22 0.43 0.09
C ARG A 58 1.39 1.34 0.39
N ALA A 59 1.85 1.28 1.63
CA ALA A 59 3.05 1.99 2.04
C ALA A 59 4.28 1.12 1.77
N GLU A 60 5.34 1.74 1.32
CA GLU A 60 6.65 1.12 1.31
C GLU A 60 7.29 1.38 2.66
N VAL A 61 7.76 0.34 3.32
CA VAL A 61 8.46 0.48 4.59
C VAL A 61 9.91 0.07 4.41
N ASP A 62 10.78 0.67 5.22
CA ASP A 62 12.19 0.30 5.20
C ASP A 62 12.33 -1.09 5.86
N SER A 63 12.52 -2.08 5.02
CA SER A 63 12.61 -3.47 5.45
C SER A 63 13.82 -3.74 6.33
N ARG A 64 14.90 -2.98 6.17
CA ARG A 64 16.08 -3.12 7.03
C ARG A 64 15.77 -2.69 8.45
N GLN A 65 15.13 -1.53 8.63
CA GLN A 65 14.72 -1.06 9.95
C GLN A 65 13.72 -2.01 10.59
N LEU A 66 12.78 -2.52 9.80
CA LEU A 66 11.81 -3.49 10.28
C LEU A 66 12.51 -4.78 10.77
N GLY A 67 13.51 -5.26 10.03
CA GLY A 67 14.31 -6.42 10.42
C GLY A 67 15.00 -6.22 11.75
N TYR A 68 15.60 -5.06 11.99
CA TYR A 68 16.23 -4.75 13.27
C TYR A 68 15.23 -4.74 14.43
N GLN A 69 14.05 -4.19 14.21
CA GLN A 69 13.01 -4.18 15.25
C GLN A 69 12.49 -5.58 15.55
N LEU A 70 12.34 -6.42 14.55
CA LEU A 70 11.95 -7.82 14.75
C LEU A 70 13.01 -8.59 15.54
N MET A 71 14.28 -8.36 15.26
CA MET A 71 15.38 -8.96 16.02
C MET A 71 15.38 -8.50 17.47
N ALA A 72 15.12 -7.23 17.72
CA ALA A 72 15.01 -6.68 19.07
C ALA A 72 13.85 -7.32 19.83
N LEU A 73 12.69 -7.48 19.20
CA LEU A 73 11.53 -8.15 19.78
C LEU A 73 11.84 -9.60 20.11
N LEU A 74 12.55 -10.29 19.23
CA LEU A 74 12.96 -11.68 19.45
C LEU A 74 13.87 -11.80 20.67
N HIS A 75 14.84 -10.90 20.81
CA HIS A 75 15.72 -10.86 21.98
C HIS A 75 14.95 -10.65 23.27
N ILE A 76 14.02 -9.71 23.29
CA ILE A 76 13.17 -9.44 24.45
C ILE A 76 12.32 -10.67 24.80
N SER A 77 11.76 -11.35 23.81
CA SER A 77 10.96 -12.56 24.01
C SER A 77 11.79 -13.69 24.57
N MET A 78 13.03 -13.86 24.12
CA MET A 78 13.91 -14.90 24.63
C MET A 78 14.34 -14.64 26.08
N ASP A 79 14.51 -13.38 26.46
CA ASP A 79 14.89 -13.00 27.83
C ASP A 79 13.73 -13.17 28.82
N GLN A 80 12.50 -13.11 28.38
CA GLN A 80 11.33 -13.10 29.25
C GLN A 80 10.48 -14.37 29.22
N HIS A 81 10.81 -15.38 28.49
CA HIS A 81 10.24 -16.75 28.47
C HIS A 81 8.78 -16.93 28.89
N THR A 82 7.87 -16.04 28.52
CA THR A 82 6.46 -16.26 28.77
C THR A 82 5.79 -16.78 27.50
N PRO A 83 5.05 -17.90 27.56
CA PRO A 83 4.39 -18.47 26.38
C PRO A 83 3.46 -17.46 25.65
N GLU A 84 2.79 -16.60 26.40
CA GLU A 84 1.89 -15.60 25.87
C GLU A 84 2.61 -14.61 24.96
N ARG A 85 3.80 -14.15 25.35
CA ARG A 85 4.59 -13.22 24.56
C ARG A 85 5.13 -13.87 23.30
N PHE A 86 5.48 -15.13 23.39
CA PHE A 86 5.94 -15.88 22.23
C PHE A 86 4.81 -16.04 21.20
N ASP A 87 3.60 -16.35 21.66
CA ASP A 87 2.43 -16.47 20.79
C ASP A 87 2.09 -15.15 20.11
N ASN A 88 2.15 -14.04 20.84
CA ASN A 88 1.93 -12.71 20.28
C ASN A 88 2.97 -12.36 19.24
N PHE A 89 4.22 -12.72 19.47
CA PHE A 89 5.31 -12.49 18.54
C PHE A 89 5.11 -13.29 17.25
N GLU A 90 4.77 -14.58 17.36
CA GLU A 90 4.47 -15.43 16.20
C GLU A 90 3.33 -14.87 15.38
N ARG A 91 2.27 -14.43 16.04
CA ARG A 91 1.11 -13.85 15.38
C ARG A 91 1.50 -12.58 14.62
N HIS A 92 2.32 -11.74 15.24
CA HIS A 92 2.77 -10.50 14.63
C HIS A 92 3.63 -10.77 13.38
N ILE A 93 4.52 -11.74 13.44
CA ILE A 93 5.34 -12.16 12.32
C ILE A 93 4.48 -12.67 11.16
N ARG A 94 3.44 -13.45 11.46
CA ARG A 94 2.55 -14.00 10.44
C ARG A 94 1.76 -12.93 9.69
N GLU A 95 1.50 -11.79 10.32
CA GLU A 95 0.82 -10.66 9.70
C GLU A 95 1.73 -9.87 8.77
N ILE A 96 3.04 -10.04 8.87
CA ILE A 96 4.01 -9.34 8.02
C ILE A 96 4.13 -10.09 6.68
N PRO A 97 4.03 -9.40 5.53
CA PRO A 97 4.21 -10.05 4.24
C PRO A 97 5.58 -10.74 4.13
N LEU A 98 5.58 -11.93 3.56
CA LEU A 98 6.81 -12.73 3.41
C LEU A 98 7.93 -12.00 2.69
N SER A 99 7.59 -11.10 1.76
CA SER A 99 8.56 -10.30 1.05
C SER A 99 9.40 -9.38 1.97
N LEU A 100 8.87 -9.04 3.15
CA LEU A 100 9.58 -8.24 4.14
C LEU A 100 10.45 -9.08 5.07
N ILE A 101 10.17 -10.37 5.18
CA ILE A 101 10.88 -11.29 6.08
C ILE A 101 12.14 -11.83 5.41
N HIS A 102 12.16 -11.90 4.09
CA HIS A 102 13.25 -12.50 3.31
C HIS A 102 14.42 -11.56 2.99
N ILE A 103 14.49 -10.44 3.64
CA ILE A 103 15.56 -9.48 3.38
C ILE A 103 16.71 -9.61 4.36
#